data_cc7af060a0c5c0f28bdcb3128dc794bd
#
_entry.id   cc7af060a0c5c0f28bdcb3128dc794bd
#
_cell.length_a   1.000
_cell.length_b   1.000
_cell.length_c   1.000
_cell.angle_alpha   90.00
_cell.angle_beta   90.00
_cell.angle_gamma   90.00
#
_symmetry.space_group_name_H-M   'P 1'
#
loop_
_entity.id
_entity.type
_entity.pdbx_description
1 polymer ?
#
loop_
_entity_poly.entity_id
_entity_poly.type
_entity_poly.pdbx_seq_one_letter_code
_entity_poly.pdbx_strand_id
1 'polypeptide(L)'
;MQKIQSRQQALREIISTEQVFSQEDLMAKLSERGISATQATLSRDLKALHIIKVPRQGYKLSQNAHPTPSGLGIGITGVEINGPITVIRTQVGFAPAVATFLDRHPLPPVMGTVAGDDTVIIATRKGYSEDQILDSLSKILPDIRDRYVTSTESE
;
A
#
# COMPACT_ATOMS: atom_id res chain seq x y z
N MET A 1 3.94 -18.18 -23.19
CA MET A 1 2.86 -17.46 -22.45
C MET A 1 1.96 -18.38 -21.62
N GLN A 2 1.54 -19.53 -22.11
CA GLN A 2 0.68 -20.45 -21.33
C GLN A 2 1.31 -20.95 -20.01
N LYS A 3 2.61 -21.17 -19.97
CA LYS A 3 3.32 -21.62 -18.75
C LYS A 3 3.35 -20.59 -17.62
N ILE A 4 3.35 -19.30 -17.95
CA ILE A 4 3.34 -18.21 -16.95
C ILE A 4 1.95 -18.07 -16.36
N GLN A 5 0.91 -18.09 -17.18
CA GLN A 5 -0.48 -17.98 -16.71
C GLN A 5 -0.88 -19.18 -15.84
N SER A 6 -0.49 -20.40 -16.20
CA SER A 6 -0.80 -21.58 -15.40
C SER A 6 -0.07 -21.58 -14.05
N ARG A 7 1.16 -21.07 -14.00
CA ARG A 7 1.92 -20.95 -12.74
C ARG A 7 1.31 -19.88 -11.83
N GLN A 8 0.98 -18.73 -12.37
CA GLN A 8 0.36 -17.65 -11.62
C GLN A 8 -1.03 -18.02 -11.09
N GLN A 9 -1.79 -18.77 -11.87
CA GLN A 9 -3.09 -19.29 -11.41
C GLN A 9 -2.92 -20.32 -10.30
N ALA A 10 -1.96 -21.23 -10.42
CA ALA A 10 -1.65 -22.19 -9.37
C ALA A 10 -1.21 -21.50 -8.06
N LEU A 11 -0.42 -20.43 -8.14
CA LEU A 11 -0.05 -19.64 -6.98
C LEU A 11 -1.26 -19.00 -6.29
N ARG A 12 -2.17 -18.43 -7.06
CA ARG A 12 -3.42 -17.86 -6.52
C ARG A 12 -4.26 -18.92 -5.80
N GLU A 13 -4.41 -20.10 -6.38
CA GLU A 13 -5.15 -21.21 -5.79
C GLU A 13 -4.51 -21.69 -4.49
N ILE A 14 -3.19 -21.93 -4.50
CA ILE A 14 -2.44 -22.37 -3.31
C ILE A 14 -2.64 -21.38 -2.16
N ILE A 15 -2.45 -20.10 -2.42
CA ILE A 15 -2.54 -19.05 -1.39
C ILE A 15 -3.97 -18.83 -0.89
N SER A 16 -4.97 -19.10 -1.73
CA SER A 16 -6.39 -18.99 -1.35
C SER A 16 -6.89 -20.18 -0.52
N THR A 17 -6.29 -21.35 -0.72
CA THR A 17 -6.77 -22.59 -0.10
C THR A 17 -5.89 -23.07 1.05
N GLU A 18 -4.62 -22.67 1.08
CA GLU A 18 -3.64 -23.18 2.02
C GLU A 18 -2.86 -22.04 2.69
N GLN A 19 -2.47 -22.25 3.95
CA GLN A 19 -1.54 -21.36 4.63
C GLN A 19 -0.10 -21.75 4.25
N VAL A 20 0.65 -20.79 3.70
CA VAL A 20 2.03 -20.97 3.30
C VAL A 20 2.88 -19.88 3.94
N PHE A 21 3.96 -20.25 4.61
CA PHE A 21 4.78 -19.35 5.40
C PHE A 21 6.15 -19.04 4.78
N SER A 22 6.61 -19.86 3.82
CA SER A 22 7.91 -19.69 3.18
C SER A 22 7.84 -19.81 1.66
N GLN A 23 8.85 -19.27 0.97
CA GLN A 23 8.97 -19.44 -0.48
C GLN A 23 9.30 -20.89 -0.86
N GLU A 24 10.04 -21.59 0.00
CA GLU A 24 10.34 -23.01 -0.18
C GLU A 24 9.07 -23.86 -0.18
N ASP A 25 8.15 -23.59 0.74
CA ASP A 25 6.83 -24.23 0.76
C ASP A 25 6.03 -23.95 -0.51
N LEU A 26 6.04 -22.71 -1.00
CA LEU A 26 5.39 -22.37 -2.27
C LEU A 26 5.99 -23.13 -3.44
N MET A 27 7.31 -23.23 -3.48
CA MET A 27 8.01 -23.98 -4.54
C MET A 27 7.68 -25.48 -4.47
N ALA A 28 7.65 -26.06 -3.27
CA ALA A 28 7.27 -27.47 -3.07
C ALA A 28 5.84 -27.74 -3.55
N LYS A 29 4.88 -26.89 -3.19
CA LYS A 29 3.47 -27.02 -3.61
C LYS A 29 3.28 -26.82 -5.12
N LEU A 30 4.04 -25.95 -5.75
CA LEU A 30 4.06 -25.83 -7.20
C LEU A 30 4.60 -27.08 -7.86
N SER A 31 5.69 -27.64 -7.31
CA SER A 31 6.31 -28.87 -7.79
C SER A 31 5.35 -30.08 -7.70
N GLU A 32 4.59 -30.19 -6.63
CA GLU A 32 3.53 -31.21 -6.47
C GLU A 32 2.46 -31.14 -7.57
N ARG A 33 2.22 -29.93 -8.10
CA ARG A 33 1.32 -29.68 -9.23
C ARG A 33 1.98 -29.78 -10.61
N GLY A 34 3.24 -30.28 -10.65
CA GLY A 34 4.01 -30.41 -11.89
C GLY A 34 4.56 -29.12 -12.45
N ILE A 35 4.61 -28.05 -11.64
CA ILE A 35 5.08 -26.74 -12.05
C ILE A 35 6.42 -26.46 -11.35
N SER A 36 7.51 -26.35 -12.12
CA SER A 36 8.80 -25.95 -11.58
C SER A 36 9.03 -24.45 -11.76
N ALA A 37 9.57 -23.82 -10.73
CA ALA A 37 9.94 -22.42 -10.75
C ALA A 37 11.24 -22.21 -9.95
N THR A 38 12.08 -21.29 -10.42
CA THR A 38 13.22 -20.83 -9.64
C THR A 38 12.77 -19.80 -8.60
N GLN A 39 13.57 -19.57 -7.56
CA GLN A 39 13.30 -18.55 -6.56
C GLN A 39 13.13 -17.15 -7.18
N ALA A 40 13.97 -16.82 -8.16
CA ALA A 40 13.87 -15.55 -8.88
C ALA A 40 12.55 -15.40 -9.65
N THR A 41 12.11 -16.48 -10.30
CA THR A 41 10.82 -16.52 -11.02
C THR A 41 9.65 -16.41 -10.05
N LEU A 42 9.70 -17.16 -8.94
CA LEU A 42 8.67 -17.09 -7.90
C LEU A 42 8.56 -15.67 -7.30
N SER A 43 9.68 -15.05 -6.98
CA SER A 43 9.71 -13.69 -6.45
C SER A 43 9.07 -12.67 -7.40
N ARG A 44 9.32 -12.81 -8.71
CA ARG A 44 8.67 -11.94 -9.72
C ARG A 44 7.17 -12.19 -9.83
N ASP A 45 6.76 -13.46 -9.79
CA ASP A 45 5.34 -13.81 -9.84
C ASP A 45 4.59 -13.33 -8.59
N LEU A 46 5.17 -13.45 -7.41
CA LEU A 46 4.59 -12.93 -6.17
C LEU A 46 4.36 -11.42 -6.25
N LYS A 47 5.32 -10.68 -6.78
CA LYS A 47 5.16 -9.23 -7.02
C LYS A 47 4.08 -8.92 -8.07
N ALA A 48 4.09 -9.64 -9.19
CA ALA A 48 3.12 -9.45 -10.26
C ALA A 48 1.68 -9.74 -9.82
N LEU A 49 1.50 -10.70 -8.91
CA LEU A 49 0.20 -11.09 -8.35
C LEU A 49 -0.18 -10.29 -7.11
N HIS A 50 0.64 -9.36 -6.68
CA HIS A 50 0.47 -8.62 -5.42
C HIS A 50 0.28 -9.53 -4.20
N ILE A 51 1.04 -10.61 -4.16
CA ILE A 51 1.07 -11.53 -3.03
C ILE A 51 2.07 -11.01 -2.01
N ILE A 52 1.61 -10.79 -0.80
CA ILE A 52 2.41 -10.27 0.31
C ILE A 52 2.55 -11.30 1.42
N LYS A 53 3.66 -11.23 2.14
CA LYS A 53 3.87 -12.03 3.35
C LYS A 53 3.39 -11.24 4.56
N VAL A 54 2.37 -11.76 5.23
CA VAL A 54 1.81 -11.15 6.44
C VAL A 54 2.39 -11.88 7.66
N PRO A 55 2.96 -11.16 8.64
CA PRO A 55 3.47 -11.79 9.86
C PRO A 55 2.43 -12.68 10.52
N ARG A 56 2.83 -13.88 10.91
CA ARG A 56 1.99 -14.93 11.53
C ARG A 56 0.83 -15.48 10.69
N GLN A 57 0.58 -14.93 9.50
CA GLN A 57 -0.51 -15.38 8.62
C GLN A 57 -0.02 -16.00 7.31
N GLY A 58 1.27 -15.87 7.01
CA GLY A 58 1.87 -16.40 5.78
C GLY A 58 1.62 -15.53 4.54
N TYR A 59 1.74 -16.13 3.38
CA TYR A 59 1.49 -15.45 2.11
C TYR A 59 -0.02 -15.30 1.86
N LYS A 60 -0.41 -14.11 1.49
CA LYS A 60 -1.81 -13.81 1.13
C LYS A 60 -1.86 -12.98 -0.16
N LEU A 61 -2.88 -13.25 -0.97
CA LEU A 61 -3.28 -12.33 -2.02
C LEU A 61 -3.69 -11.03 -1.36
N SER A 62 -2.99 -9.96 -1.71
CA SER A 62 -3.51 -8.64 -1.44
C SER A 62 -4.82 -8.54 -2.21
N GLN A 63 -5.94 -8.49 -1.51
CA GLN A 63 -7.29 -8.51 -2.12
C GLN A 63 -7.56 -7.30 -3.01
N ASN A 64 -6.56 -6.47 -3.20
CA ASN A 64 -6.66 -5.25 -3.95
C ASN A 64 -5.50 -5.17 -4.93
N ALA A 65 -5.78 -5.44 -6.17
CA ALA A 65 -4.90 -5.22 -7.33
C ALA A 65 -4.64 -3.72 -7.61
N HIS A 66 -5.17 -2.86 -6.77
CA HIS A 66 -4.74 -1.49 -6.60
C HIS A 66 -3.90 -1.43 -5.33
N PRO A 67 -2.84 -0.63 -5.24
CA PRO A 67 -2.22 -0.35 -3.96
C PRO A 67 -3.33 0.18 -3.06
N THR A 68 -3.90 -0.72 -2.26
CA THR A 68 -4.98 -0.34 -1.37
C THR A 68 -4.45 0.53 -0.27
N PRO A 69 -5.31 1.40 0.17
CA PRO A 69 -5.09 2.23 1.35
C PRO A 69 -4.54 1.47 2.57
N SER A 70 -4.90 0.19 2.73
CA SER A 70 -4.45 -0.63 3.86
C SER A 70 -2.93 -0.84 3.92
N GLY A 71 -2.26 -0.98 2.78
CA GLY A 71 -0.79 -1.10 2.75
C GLY A 71 -0.10 0.25 2.94
N LEU A 72 -0.66 1.31 2.41
CA LEU A 72 -0.12 2.66 2.55
C LEU A 72 -0.44 3.27 3.92
N GLY A 73 -1.61 2.97 4.48
CA GLY A 73 -2.02 3.40 5.81
C GLY A 73 -1.11 2.85 6.92
N ILE A 74 -0.58 1.64 6.76
CA ILE A 74 0.40 1.07 7.69
C ILE A 74 1.70 1.88 7.73
N GLY A 75 2.10 2.47 6.60
CA GLY A 75 3.30 3.30 6.50
C GLY A 75 3.14 4.73 7.02
N ILE A 76 1.90 5.23 7.17
CA ILE A 76 1.63 6.59 7.65
C ILE A 76 1.72 6.62 9.17
N THR A 77 2.53 7.52 9.70
CA THR A 77 2.76 7.67 11.14
C THR A 77 2.09 8.92 11.74
N GLY A 78 1.80 9.91 10.92
CA GLY A 78 1.14 11.12 11.38
C GLY A 78 0.68 12.01 10.24
N VAL A 79 -0.29 12.86 10.53
CA VAL A 79 -0.82 13.88 9.59
C VAL A 79 -1.01 15.18 10.36
N GLU A 80 -0.57 16.26 9.77
CA GLU A 80 -0.71 17.61 10.30
C GLU A 80 -1.20 18.55 9.19
N ILE A 81 -2.16 19.41 9.51
CA ILE A 81 -2.71 20.40 8.57
C ILE A 81 -2.49 21.79 9.15
N ASN A 82 -1.89 22.66 8.37
CA ASN A 82 -1.70 24.05 8.73
C ASN A 82 -1.90 24.94 7.50
N GLY A 83 -3.07 25.57 7.44
CA GLY A 83 -3.44 26.43 6.31
C GLY A 83 -3.41 25.68 4.97
N PRO A 84 -2.68 26.19 3.96
CA PRO A 84 -2.65 25.57 2.64
C PRO A 84 -1.68 24.37 2.54
N ILE A 85 -1.08 23.95 3.64
CA ILE A 85 -0.11 22.85 3.68
C ILE A 85 -0.65 21.72 4.56
N THR A 86 -0.61 20.52 4.00
CA THR A 86 -0.81 19.27 4.74
C THR A 86 0.45 18.46 4.69
N VAL A 87 0.92 17.97 5.83
CA VAL A 87 2.11 17.15 5.96
C VAL A 87 1.71 15.75 6.39
N ILE A 88 2.07 14.75 5.60
CA ILE A 88 1.92 13.35 5.99
C ILE A 88 3.30 12.81 6.35
N ARG A 89 3.45 12.30 7.56
CA ARG A 89 4.62 11.56 8.02
C ARG A 89 4.45 10.09 7.73
N THR A 90 5.51 9.46 7.27
CA THR A 90 5.53 8.03 6.96
C THR A 90 6.73 7.35 7.60
N GLN A 91 6.74 6.03 7.55
CA GLN A 91 7.98 5.30 7.75
C GLN A 91 8.96 5.61 6.62
N VAL A 92 10.25 5.49 6.90
CA VAL A 92 11.33 5.72 5.91
C VAL A 92 11.10 4.87 4.65
N GLY A 93 11.16 5.49 3.50
CA GLY A 93 10.97 4.86 2.19
C GLY A 93 9.51 4.77 1.71
N PHE A 94 8.51 5.10 2.54
CA PHE A 94 7.09 5.02 2.15
C PHE A 94 6.52 6.29 1.53
N ALA A 95 7.12 7.44 1.77
CA ALA A 95 6.60 8.72 1.29
C ALA A 95 6.40 8.79 -0.23
N PRO A 96 7.32 8.31 -1.07
CA PRO A 96 7.13 8.30 -2.52
C PRO A 96 5.92 7.49 -2.98
N ALA A 97 5.66 6.34 -2.33
CA ALA A 97 4.51 5.50 -2.65
C ALA A 97 3.19 6.20 -2.29
N VAL A 98 3.12 6.86 -1.13
CA VAL A 98 1.95 7.63 -0.69
C VAL A 98 1.69 8.80 -1.64
N ALA A 99 2.71 9.57 -2.01
CA ALA A 99 2.58 10.68 -2.95
C ALA A 99 2.09 10.22 -4.32
N THR A 100 2.67 9.15 -4.87
CA THR A 100 2.25 8.56 -6.15
C THR A 100 0.80 8.11 -6.11
N PHE A 101 0.37 7.53 -5.00
CA PHE A 101 -1.01 7.12 -4.80
C PHE A 101 -1.97 8.31 -4.78
N LEU A 102 -1.62 9.38 -4.06
CA LEU A 102 -2.39 10.62 -4.03
C LEU A 102 -2.51 11.27 -5.41
N ASP A 103 -1.42 11.33 -6.16
CA ASP A 103 -1.39 11.91 -7.50
C ASP A 103 -2.26 11.14 -8.51
N ARG A 104 -2.41 9.84 -8.31
CA ARG A 104 -3.29 8.98 -9.14
C ARG A 104 -4.77 9.04 -8.77
N HIS A 105 -5.08 9.56 -7.58
CA HIS A 105 -6.44 9.70 -7.08
C HIS A 105 -6.75 11.18 -6.80
N PRO A 106 -7.05 11.98 -7.84
CA PRO A 106 -7.27 13.41 -7.68
C PRO A 106 -8.35 13.71 -6.66
N LEU A 107 -8.02 14.57 -5.70
CA LEU A 107 -8.94 15.04 -4.67
C LEU A 107 -9.17 16.54 -4.86
N PRO A 108 -10.42 17.04 -4.69
CA PRO A 108 -10.74 18.44 -4.91
C PRO A 108 -9.84 19.44 -4.14
N PRO A 109 -9.51 19.22 -2.85
CA PRO A 109 -8.64 20.14 -2.11
C PRO A 109 -7.16 20.04 -2.46
N VAL A 110 -6.71 18.97 -3.12
CA VAL A 110 -5.29 18.73 -3.40
C VAL A 110 -4.89 19.37 -4.72
N MET A 111 -3.85 20.22 -4.68
CA MET A 111 -3.24 20.80 -5.89
C MET A 111 -2.08 19.96 -6.40
N GLY A 112 -1.30 19.38 -5.51
CA GLY A 112 -0.15 18.57 -5.84
C GLY A 112 0.58 18.10 -4.58
N THR A 113 1.53 17.18 -4.77
CA THR A 113 2.31 16.58 -3.70
C THR A 113 3.81 16.64 -4.01
N VAL A 114 4.61 16.69 -2.96
CA VAL A 114 6.06 16.51 -2.99
C VAL A 114 6.45 15.51 -1.93
N ALA A 115 7.19 14.49 -2.28
CA ALA A 115 7.64 13.46 -1.37
C ALA A 115 9.15 13.54 -1.11
N GLY A 116 9.51 13.47 0.15
CA GLY A 116 10.84 13.09 0.60
C GLY A 116 10.93 11.58 0.82
N ASP A 117 11.69 11.15 1.80
CA ASP A 117 11.85 9.74 2.15
C ASP A 117 10.77 9.25 3.14
N ASP A 118 10.46 10.07 4.14
CA ASP A 118 9.51 9.80 5.22
C ASP A 118 8.42 10.88 5.37
N THR A 119 8.35 11.82 4.45
CA THR A 119 7.46 12.97 4.54
C THR A 119 6.87 13.30 3.17
N VAL A 120 5.55 13.48 3.12
CA VAL A 120 4.83 14.00 1.95
C VAL A 120 4.28 15.37 2.31
N ILE A 121 4.55 16.37 1.48
CA ILE A 121 3.95 17.69 1.57
C ILE A 121 2.86 17.79 0.51
N ILE A 122 1.66 18.15 0.93
CA ILE A 122 0.51 18.36 0.06
C ILE A 122 0.19 19.84 0.04
N ALA A 123 0.17 20.43 -1.14
CA ALA A 123 -0.36 21.78 -1.34
C ALA A 123 -1.89 21.70 -1.50
N THR A 124 -2.62 22.43 -0.68
CA THR A 124 -4.09 22.44 -0.70
C THR A 124 -4.66 23.77 -1.19
N ARG A 125 -5.83 23.68 -1.81
CA ARG A 125 -6.55 24.85 -2.34
C ARG A 125 -7.18 25.65 -1.20
N LYS A 126 -7.24 26.98 -1.37
CA LYS A 126 -7.98 27.84 -0.47
C LYS A 126 -9.47 27.48 -0.44
N GLY A 127 -10.11 27.71 0.70
CA GLY A 127 -11.55 27.52 0.87
C GLY A 127 -11.95 26.17 1.44
N TYR A 128 -11.01 25.27 1.68
CA TYR A 128 -11.24 24.00 2.37
C TYR A 128 -10.82 24.12 3.83
N SER A 129 -11.68 23.68 4.74
CA SER A 129 -11.33 23.53 6.15
C SER A 129 -10.47 22.29 6.38
N GLU A 130 -9.81 22.22 7.53
CA GLU A 130 -9.03 21.03 7.92
C GLU A 130 -9.86 19.75 7.89
N ASP A 131 -11.10 19.81 8.40
CA ASP A 131 -12.04 18.69 8.36
C ASP A 131 -12.38 18.25 6.93
N GLN A 132 -12.59 19.20 6.03
CA GLN A 132 -12.87 18.89 4.62
C GLN A 132 -11.67 18.26 3.92
N ILE A 133 -10.46 18.70 4.26
CA ILE A 133 -9.23 18.09 3.76
C ILE A 133 -9.08 16.68 4.30
N LEU A 134 -9.28 16.47 5.60
CA LEU A 134 -9.25 15.15 6.23
C LEU A 134 -10.32 14.22 5.66
N ASP A 135 -11.53 14.72 5.46
CA ASP A 135 -12.61 13.94 4.83
C ASP A 135 -12.24 13.48 3.43
N SER A 136 -11.66 14.36 2.63
CA SER A 136 -11.22 14.03 1.28
C SER A 136 -10.10 12.98 1.29
N LEU A 137 -9.10 13.15 2.15
CA LEU A 137 -8.01 12.19 2.30
C LEU A 137 -8.49 10.84 2.84
N SER A 138 -9.46 10.83 3.76
CA SER A 138 -9.99 9.61 4.34
C SER A 138 -10.76 8.73 3.34
N LYS A 139 -11.23 9.28 2.23
CA LYS A 139 -11.86 8.50 1.15
C LYS A 139 -10.90 7.53 0.48
N ILE A 140 -9.63 7.89 0.42
CA ILE A 140 -8.59 7.09 -0.21
C ILE A 140 -7.56 6.53 0.79
N LEU A 141 -7.47 7.12 1.97
CA LEU A 141 -6.62 6.71 3.09
C LEU A 141 -7.48 6.57 4.36
N PRO A 142 -8.24 5.47 4.54
CA PRO A 142 -9.27 5.35 5.58
C PRO A 142 -8.79 5.63 7.00
N ASP A 143 -7.57 5.21 7.34
CA ASP A 143 -7.00 5.30 8.69
C ASP A 143 -6.32 6.65 8.97
N ILE A 144 -6.40 7.61 8.05
CA ILE A 144 -5.67 8.87 8.16
C ILE A 144 -6.18 9.74 9.31
N ARG A 145 -7.48 9.66 9.64
CA ARG A 145 -8.06 10.40 10.74
C ARG A 145 -7.49 10.02 12.11
N ASP A 146 -7.21 8.74 12.30
CA ASP A 146 -6.65 8.23 13.56
C ASP A 146 -5.20 8.69 13.80
N ARG A 147 -4.57 9.23 12.75
CA ARG A 147 -3.19 9.71 12.77
C ARG A 147 -3.08 11.23 12.68
N TYR A 148 -4.21 11.91 12.72
CA TYR A 148 -4.24 13.36 12.69
C TYR A 148 -3.81 13.95 14.04
N VAL A 149 -2.83 14.84 14.00
CA VAL A 149 -2.36 15.61 15.16
C VAL A 149 -2.87 17.04 14.99
N THR A 150 -3.70 17.46 15.93
CA THR A 150 -4.20 18.84 15.96
C THR A 150 -3.05 19.77 16.35
N SER A 151 -2.86 20.85 15.62
CA SER A 151 -1.77 21.82 15.83
C SER A 151 -1.82 22.57 17.18
N THR A 152 -2.74 22.20 18.07
CA THR A 152 -2.97 22.86 19.36
C THR A 152 -2.13 22.28 20.51
N GLU A 153 -1.33 21.25 20.29
CA GLU A 153 -0.53 20.61 21.35
C GLU A 153 0.99 20.88 21.25
N SER A 154 1.36 21.99 20.64
CA SER A 154 2.76 22.46 20.64
C SER A 154 2.88 23.79 21.40
N GLU A 155 2.65 23.73 22.71
CA GLU A 155 3.22 24.69 23.65
C GLU A 155 4.15 24.00 24.64
#